data_df90549e8268518cc6dfddbdd285f58e
#
_entry.id   df90549e8268518cc6dfddbdd285f58e
#
_cell.length_a   1.000
_cell.length_b   1.000
_cell.length_c   1.000
_cell.angle_alpha   90.00
_cell.angle_beta   90.00
_cell.angle_gamma   90.00
#
_symmetry.space_group_name_H-M   'P 1'
#
loop_
_entity.id
_entity.type
_entity.pdbx_description
1 polymer ?
#
loop_
_entity_poly.entity_id
_entity_poly.type
_entity_poly.pdbx_seq_one_letter_code
_entity_poly.pdbx_strand_id
1 'polypeptide(L)'
;MTRIIRAADRFHIESDWLSAYWLFSFDRYYDPQNLSFGPLRVFNHDTIKGGAGFPTHPHREMEIVTYVLDGELTHKDSAGGRGVIHAGEVQRMTAGTGVAHSELNNSDQPVRLLQMWVLPEQARLRPGYEQKQFTKEAKVGRLLPIASGQDLPETVKVHQDVTFYVSTIRPGDELSHALKPGRRAFLYVIDGEITVNKHHLSTGDQARITDETMLALGAARESEIILIDLP
;
A
#
# COMPACT_ATOMS: atom_id res chain seq x y z
N MET A 1 5.64 3.73 20.64
CA MET A 1 6.08 2.30 20.70
C MET A 1 6.23 1.78 19.26
N THR A 2 7.31 1.04 18.97
CA THR A 2 7.55 0.47 17.62
C THR A 2 7.58 -1.04 17.69
N ARG A 3 6.67 -1.71 16.96
CA ARG A 3 6.63 -3.15 16.77
C ARG A 3 7.15 -3.47 15.36
N ILE A 4 8.26 -4.22 15.29
CA ILE A 4 8.80 -4.73 14.02
C ILE A 4 8.25 -6.14 13.79
N ILE A 5 7.80 -6.40 12.56
CA ILE A 5 7.43 -7.75 12.09
C ILE A 5 8.34 -8.04 10.91
N ARG A 6 9.09 -9.15 11.01
CA ARG A 6 10.12 -9.50 10.03
C ARG A 6 9.50 -10.12 8.78
N ALA A 7 10.22 -9.99 7.68
CA ALA A 7 9.83 -10.58 6.40
C ALA A 7 9.56 -12.09 6.50
N ALA A 8 10.33 -12.80 7.31
CA ALA A 8 10.18 -14.24 7.54
C ALA A 8 8.88 -14.62 8.28
N ASP A 9 8.28 -13.67 9.02
CA ASP A 9 7.06 -13.91 9.80
C ASP A 9 5.78 -13.58 9.02
N ARG A 10 5.90 -13.17 7.75
CA ARG A 10 4.74 -12.87 6.89
C ARG A 10 4.06 -14.15 6.45
N PHE A 11 2.73 -14.11 6.43
CA PHE A 11 1.98 -15.19 5.80
C PHE A 11 2.18 -15.14 4.27
N HIS A 12 2.60 -16.25 3.70
CA HIS A 12 2.88 -16.38 2.26
C HIS A 12 1.98 -17.43 1.62
N ILE A 13 1.44 -17.10 0.48
CA ILE A 13 0.76 -18.04 -0.41
C ILE A 13 1.50 -18.14 -1.73
N GLU A 14 1.50 -19.33 -2.28
CA GLU A 14 2.03 -19.63 -3.62
C GLU A 14 1.02 -20.48 -4.35
N SER A 15 0.76 -20.12 -5.60
CA SER A 15 -0.06 -20.89 -6.54
C SER A 15 0.54 -20.82 -7.93
N ASP A 16 -0.09 -21.44 -8.92
CA ASP A 16 0.41 -21.45 -10.30
C ASP A 16 0.53 -20.04 -10.91
N TRP A 17 -0.24 -19.08 -10.41
CA TRP A 17 -0.32 -17.74 -11.00
C TRP A 17 -0.10 -16.58 -10.02
N LEU A 18 -0.14 -16.84 -8.69
CA LEU A 18 -0.06 -15.81 -7.65
C LEU A 18 0.95 -16.21 -6.58
N SER A 19 1.93 -15.34 -6.34
CA SER A 19 2.76 -15.34 -5.14
C SER A 19 2.40 -14.10 -4.32
N ALA A 20 1.92 -14.25 -3.08
CA ALA A 20 1.44 -13.14 -2.28
C ALA A 20 1.85 -13.24 -0.82
N TYR A 21 2.27 -12.11 -0.25
CA TYR A 21 2.51 -11.94 1.18
C TYR A 21 1.37 -11.12 1.80
N TRP A 22 0.65 -11.72 2.75
CA TRP A 22 -0.44 -11.05 3.46
C TRP A 22 0.02 -10.59 4.85
N LEU A 23 -0.01 -9.28 5.07
CA LEU A 23 0.51 -8.70 6.30
C LEU A 23 -0.53 -8.60 7.42
N PHE A 24 -1.79 -8.83 7.07
CA PHE A 24 -2.93 -8.92 7.99
C PHE A 24 -3.78 -10.14 7.65
N SER A 25 -4.65 -10.55 8.57
CA SER A 25 -5.65 -11.60 8.32
C SER A 25 -6.48 -11.28 7.09
N PHE A 26 -6.43 -12.17 6.12
CA PHE A 26 -7.05 -11.99 4.82
C PHE A 26 -7.44 -13.38 4.26
N ASP A 27 -8.61 -13.49 3.63
CA ASP A 27 -9.12 -14.73 3.07
C ASP A 27 -8.95 -15.93 4.05
N ARG A 28 -8.17 -16.95 3.71
CA ARG A 28 -7.91 -18.13 4.53
C ARG A 28 -6.89 -17.95 5.66
N TYR A 29 -6.16 -16.83 5.68
CA TYR A 29 -5.28 -16.48 6.77
C TYR A 29 -6.06 -15.79 7.88
N TYR A 30 -6.11 -16.40 9.06
CA TYR A 30 -6.79 -15.83 10.21
C TYR A 30 -5.92 -15.87 11.46
N ASP A 31 -5.59 -14.67 11.95
CA ASP A 31 -4.95 -14.43 13.23
C ASP A 31 -5.74 -13.32 13.95
N PRO A 32 -6.44 -13.61 15.06
CA PRO A 32 -7.25 -12.62 15.76
C PRO A 32 -6.45 -11.46 16.35
N GLN A 33 -5.12 -11.60 16.50
CA GLN A 33 -4.23 -10.53 16.95
C GLN A 33 -3.66 -9.69 15.80
N ASN A 34 -4.01 -10.03 14.56
CA ASN A 34 -3.47 -9.41 13.34
C ASN A 34 -4.56 -9.09 12.31
N LEU A 35 -5.66 -8.48 12.78
CA LEU A 35 -6.80 -8.15 11.90
C LEU A 35 -6.64 -6.82 11.17
N SER A 36 -6.00 -5.84 11.80
CA SER A 36 -5.86 -4.47 11.28
C SER A 36 -4.80 -3.68 12.05
N PHE A 37 -4.48 -2.49 11.53
CA PHE A 37 -3.72 -1.48 12.26
C PHE A 37 -4.40 -0.11 12.06
N GLY A 38 -5.20 0.33 13.04
CA GLY A 38 -6.14 1.42 12.83
C GLY A 38 -7.12 1.08 11.70
N PRO A 39 -7.42 2.00 10.79
CA PRO A 39 -8.27 1.72 9.64
C PRO A 39 -7.63 0.85 8.55
N LEU A 40 -6.31 0.62 8.57
CA LEU A 40 -5.62 -0.26 7.62
C LEU A 40 -6.00 -1.72 7.88
N ARG A 41 -6.78 -2.30 6.96
CA ARG A 41 -7.39 -3.62 7.10
C ARG A 41 -6.64 -4.70 6.32
N VAL A 42 -6.08 -4.35 5.17
CA VAL A 42 -5.31 -5.25 4.30
C VAL A 42 -4.05 -4.54 3.82
N PHE A 43 -2.96 -5.28 3.79
CA PHE A 43 -1.73 -4.91 3.09
C PHE A 43 -1.14 -6.17 2.49
N ASN A 44 -1.25 -6.30 1.18
CA ASN A 44 -0.72 -7.42 0.43
C ASN A 44 0.40 -6.96 -0.50
N HIS A 45 1.44 -7.79 -0.63
CA HIS A 45 2.48 -7.63 -1.64
C HIS A 45 2.38 -8.82 -2.59
N ASP A 46 1.83 -8.56 -3.76
CA ASP A 46 1.43 -9.58 -4.72
C ASP A 46 2.33 -9.56 -5.95
N THR A 47 2.62 -10.75 -6.46
CA THR A 47 3.21 -10.98 -7.78
C THR A 47 2.26 -11.87 -8.58
N ILE A 48 1.73 -11.34 -9.68
CA ILE A 48 0.76 -12.02 -10.54
C ILE A 48 1.42 -12.33 -11.88
N LYS A 49 1.41 -13.59 -12.31
CA LYS A 49 1.95 -14.01 -13.62
C LYS A 49 1.21 -13.35 -14.78
N GLY A 50 1.89 -13.24 -15.90
CA GLY A 50 1.29 -12.82 -17.17
C GLY A 50 0.12 -13.74 -17.58
N GLY A 51 -0.94 -13.14 -18.13
CA GLY A 51 -2.16 -13.82 -18.53
C GLY A 51 -3.07 -14.28 -17.39
N ALA A 52 -2.82 -13.86 -16.14
CA ALA A 52 -3.56 -14.29 -14.96
C ALA A 52 -4.08 -13.10 -14.14
N GLY A 53 -4.81 -13.37 -13.07
CA GLY A 53 -5.30 -12.34 -12.16
C GLY A 53 -6.59 -12.74 -11.46
N PHE A 54 -7.20 -11.77 -10.80
CA PHE A 54 -8.43 -11.94 -10.05
C PHE A 54 -9.64 -11.73 -10.97
N PRO A 55 -10.49 -12.76 -11.20
CA PRO A 55 -11.72 -12.61 -11.96
C PRO A 55 -12.70 -11.69 -11.21
N THR A 56 -13.82 -11.36 -11.83
CA THR A 56 -14.83 -10.47 -11.25
C THR A 56 -15.29 -10.95 -9.87
N HIS A 57 -15.11 -10.11 -8.87
CA HIS A 57 -15.48 -10.35 -7.48
C HIS A 57 -16.00 -9.06 -6.82
N PRO A 58 -16.87 -9.15 -5.80
CA PRO A 58 -17.51 -7.99 -5.20
C PRO A 58 -16.73 -7.42 -4.01
N HIS A 59 -16.86 -6.09 -3.81
CA HIS A 59 -16.43 -5.37 -2.62
C HIS A 59 -17.52 -4.43 -2.13
N ARG A 60 -17.49 -4.10 -0.85
CA ARG A 60 -18.37 -3.13 -0.21
C ARG A 60 -17.65 -2.47 0.97
N GLU A 61 -17.98 -1.18 1.21
CA GLU A 61 -17.51 -0.39 2.36
C GLU A 61 -15.99 -0.46 2.56
N MET A 62 -15.23 -0.26 1.47
CA MET A 62 -13.77 -0.33 1.46
C MET A 62 -13.18 0.69 0.50
N GLU A 63 -12.10 1.31 0.91
CA GLU A 63 -11.16 2.05 0.04
C GLU A 63 -10.01 1.12 -0.30
N ILE A 64 -9.84 0.81 -1.58
CA ILE A 64 -8.80 -0.10 -2.08
C ILE A 64 -7.80 0.73 -2.88
N VAL A 65 -6.56 0.77 -2.41
CA VAL A 65 -5.44 1.48 -3.04
C VAL A 65 -4.46 0.44 -3.57
N THR A 66 -4.21 0.49 -4.88
CA THR A 66 -3.23 -0.37 -5.55
C THR A 66 -2.06 0.49 -6.02
N TYR A 67 -0.82 0.12 -5.64
CA TYR A 67 0.41 0.73 -6.12
C TYR A 67 1.20 -0.31 -6.90
N VAL A 68 1.36 -0.11 -8.21
CA VAL A 68 2.11 -1.02 -9.08
C VAL A 68 3.60 -0.70 -8.98
N LEU A 69 4.38 -1.70 -8.57
CA LEU A 69 5.83 -1.62 -8.40
C LEU A 69 6.58 -1.92 -9.71
N ASP A 70 6.08 -2.93 -10.45
CA ASP A 70 6.67 -3.39 -11.70
C ASP A 70 5.60 -4.05 -12.57
N GLY A 71 5.72 -3.95 -13.90
CA GLY A 71 4.75 -4.48 -14.86
C GLY A 71 3.48 -3.61 -14.98
N GLU A 72 2.35 -4.25 -15.28
CA GLU A 72 1.06 -3.58 -15.47
C GLU A 72 -0.12 -4.43 -14.99
N LEU A 73 -1.17 -3.78 -14.50
CA LEU A 73 -2.41 -4.41 -14.05
C LEU A 73 -3.61 -3.75 -14.75
N THR A 74 -4.47 -4.55 -15.36
CA THR A 74 -5.73 -4.08 -15.96
C THR A 74 -6.85 -4.19 -14.94
N HIS A 75 -7.46 -3.05 -14.60
CA HIS A 75 -8.66 -2.94 -13.75
C HIS A 75 -9.91 -2.68 -14.59
N LYS A 76 -11.02 -3.32 -14.21
CA LYS A 76 -12.35 -3.04 -14.74
C LYS A 76 -13.39 -3.27 -13.66
N ASP A 77 -14.32 -2.32 -13.48
CA ASP A 77 -15.37 -2.44 -12.46
C ASP A 77 -16.79 -2.14 -12.99
N SER A 78 -17.79 -2.51 -12.18
CA SER A 78 -19.22 -2.34 -12.50
C SER A 78 -19.73 -0.90 -12.36
N ALA A 79 -18.96 0.01 -11.78
CA ALA A 79 -19.30 1.43 -11.67
C ALA A 79 -18.79 2.26 -12.86
N GLY A 80 -18.08 1.62 -13.81
CA GLY A 80 -17.54 2.24 -15.01
C GLY A 80 -16.04 2.58 -14.94
N GLY A 81 -15.40 2.30 -13.82
CA GLY A 81 -13.94 2.42 -13.67
C GLY A 81 -13.22 1.38 -14.54
N ARG A 82 -12.20 1.83 -15.25
CA ARG A 82 -11.32 1.00 -16.07
C ARG A 82 -10.00 1.70 -16.33
N GLY A 83 -8.92 0.92 -16.35
CA GLY A 83 -7.59 1.42 -16.67
C GLY A 83 -6.57 0.29 -16.73
N VAL A 84 -5.43 0.61 -17.35
CA VAL A 84 -4.21 -0.16 -17.18
C VAL A 84 -3.33 0.64 -16.22
N ILE A 85 -2.95 0.05 -15.11
CA ILE A 85 -2.13 0.67 -14.08
C ILE A 85 -0.70 0.18 -14.29
N HIS A 86 0.20 1.09 -14.66
CA HIS A 86 1.61 0.79 -14.93
C HIS A 86 2.49 1.00 -13.69
N ALA A 87 3.72 0.51 -13.76
CA ALA A 87 4.72 0.73 -12.71
C ALA A 87 4.85 2.22 -12.34
N GLY A 88 4.79 2.55 -11.05
CA GLY A 88 4.78 3.90 -10.50
C GLY A 88 3.41 4.57 -10.46
N GLU A 89 2.35 3.90 -10.93
CA GLU A 89 0.99 4.41 -10.82
C GLU A 89 0.28 3.91 -9.57
N VAL A 90 -0.60 4.75 -9.08
CA VAL A 90 -1.52 4.46 -7.97
C VAL A 90 -2.95 4.50 -8.50
N GLN A 91 -3.71 3.50 -8.13
CA GLN A 91 -5.14 3.43 -8.39
C GLN A 91 -5.88 3.36 -7.04
N ARG A 92 -7.00 4.07 -6.94
CA ARG A 92 -7.94 3.91 -5.84
C ARG A 92 -9.31 3.54 -6.38
N MET A 93 -9.90 2.50 -5.81
CA MET A 93 -11.30 2.13 -5.96
C MET A 93 -12.02 2.33 -4.63
N THR A 94 -13.04 3.21 -4.61
CA THR A 94 -14.00 3.29 -3.53
C THR A 94 -15.09 2.26 -3.79
N ALA A 95 -15.19 1.24 -2.94
CA ALA A 95 -16.23 0.23 -3.09
C ALA A 95 -17.61 0.72 -2.64
N GLY A 96 -17.67 1.56 -1.61
CA GLY A 96 -18.88 2.23 -1.12
C GLY A 96 -20.07 1.30 -0.97
N THR A 97 -21.20 1.66 -1.57
CA THR A 97 -22.44 0.86 -1.51
C THR A 97 -22.37 -0.50 -2.20
N GLY A 98 -21.30 -0.78 -2.94
CA GLY A 98 -21.00 -2.05 -3.60
C GLY A 98 -20.51 -1.87 -5.03
N VAL A 99 -19.46 -2.60 -5.36
CA VAL A 99 -18.85 -2.68 -6.68
C VAL A 99 -18.35 -4.10 -6.91
N ALA A 100 -18.41 -4.58 -8.15
CA ALA A 100 -17.74 -5.79 -8.58
C ALA A 100 -16.63 -5.41 -9.57
N HIS A 101 -15.42 -5.95 -9.38
CA HIS A 101 -14.28 -5.65 -10.25
C HIS A 101 -13.44 -6.86 -10.57
N SER A 102 -12.61 -6.72 -11.59
CA SER A 102 -11.56 -7.67 -11.95
C SER A 102 -10.22 -6.96 -12.05
N GLU A 103 -9.14 -7.67 -11.71
CA GLU A 103 -7.76 -7.21 -11.77
C GLU A 103 -6.93 -8.26 -12.50
N LEU A 104 -6.58 -7.99 -13.76
CA LEU A 104 -5.94 -8.95 -14.64
C LEU A 104 -4.59 -8.42 -15.13
N ASN A 105 -3.57 -9.25 -15.08
CA ASN A 105 -2.33 -9.01 -15.80
C ASN A 105 -2.48 -9.54 -17.23
N ASN A 106 -2.79 -8.67 -18.16
CA ASN A 106 -2.96 -9.02 -19.59
C ASN A 106 -1.66 -9.05 -20.37
N SER A 107 -0.52 -8.73 -19.75
CA SER A 107 0.79 -8.85 -20.36
C SER A 107 1.34 -10.27 -20.27
N ASP A 108 2.49 -10.52 -20.87
CA ASP A 108 3.23 -11.80 -20.78
C ASP A 108 4.29 -11.80 -19.65
N GLN A 109 4.53 -10.63 -19.03
CA GLN A 109 5.46 -10.47 -17.91
C GLN A 109 4.72 -10.42 -16.57
N PRO A 110 5.32 -10.84 -15.46
CA PRO A 110 4.68 -10.71 -14.16
C PRO A 110 4.48 -9.24 -13.77
N VAL A 111 3.40 -8.95 -13.05
CA VAL A 111 3.18 -7.69 -12.36
C VAL A 111 3.44 -7.86 -10.87
N ARG A 112 4.13 -6.90 -10.25
CA ARG A 112 4.34 -6.80 -8.81
C ARG A 112 3.68 -5.54 -8.27
N LEU A 113 2.89 -5.68 -7.21
CA LEU A 113 2.10 -4.58 -6.66
C LEU A 113 1.91 -4.68 -5.15
N LEU A 114 1.57 -3.54 -4.54
CA LEU A 114 1.02 -3.46 -3.20
C LEU A 114 -0.49 -3.19 -3.29
N GLN A 115 -1.29 -4.02 -2.62
CA GLN A 115 -2.72 -3.78 -2.48
C GLN A 115 -3.06 -3.51 -1.02
N MET A 116 -3.61 -2.32 -0.76
CA MET A 116 -3.87 -1.79 0.57
C MET A 116 -5.35 -1.43 0.71
N TRP A 117 -6.00 -1.96 1.74
CA TRP A 117 -7.40 -1.69 2.00
C TRP A 117 -7.55 -0.91 3.29
N VAL A 118 -8.31 0.17 3.21
CA VAL A 118 -8.59 1.04 4.34
C VAL A 118 -10.11 1.13 4.54
N LEU A 119 -10.54 1.00 5.78
CA LEU A 119 -11.95 1.24 6.14
C LEU A 119 -12.26 2.72 5.90
N PRO A 120 -13.30 3.07 5.13
CA PRO A 120 -13.68 4.45 4.93
C PRO A 120 -14.19 5.09 6.23
N GLU A 121 -14.03 6.40 6.37
CA GLU A 121 -14.56 7.16 7.51
C GLU A 121 -16.11 7.24 7.50
N GLN A 122 -16.71 7.18 6.32
CA GLN A 122 -18.14 7.23 6.12
C GLN A 122 -18.63 6.01 5.35
N ALA A 123 -19.72 5.43 5.81
CA ALA A 123 -20.40 4.35 5.12
C ALA A 123 -21.24 4.86 3.94
N ARG A 124 -21.58 3.94 3.02
CA ARG A 124 -22.47 4.17 1.89
C ARG A 124 -21.99 5.22 0.90
N LEU A 125 -20.68 5.35 0.75
CA LEU A 125 -20.10 6.19 -0.29
C LEU A 125 -20.53 5.71 -1.69
N ARG A 126 -20.56 6.64 -2.63
CA ARG A 126 -20.75 6.29 -4.03
C ARG A 126 -19.48 5.55 -4.51
N PRO A 127 -19.62 4.41 -5.21
CA PRO A 127 -18.49 3.77 -5.86
C PRO A 127 -17.76 4.71 -6.81
N GLY A 128 -16.43 4.63 -6.83
CA GLY A 128 -15.62 5.54 -7.63
C GLY A 128 -14.23 4.98 -7.91
N TYR A 129 -13.61 5.54 -8.93
CA TYR A 129 -12.28 5.15 -9.43
C TYR A 129 -11.43 6.39 -9.69
N GLU A 130 -10.16 6.32 -9.33
CA GLU A 130 -9.16 7.34 -9.63
C GLU A 130 -7.80 6.68 -9.84
N GLN A 131 -7.01 7.18 -10.80
CA GLN A 131 -5.67 6.68 -11.12
C GLN A 131 -4.74 7.86 -11.39
N LYS A 132 -3.50 7.77 -10.91
CA LYS A 132 -2.48 8.80 -11.11
C LYS A 132 -1.10 8.20 -11.20
N GLN A 133 -0.27 8.77 -12.09
CA GLN A 133 1.13 8.39 -12.25
C GLN A 133 2.04 9.26 -11.38
N PHE A 134 3.05 8.62 -10.77
CA PHE A 134 4.13 9.27 -10.05
C PHE A 134 5.46 8.81 -10.61
N THR A 135 6.32 9.77 -10.99
CA THR A 135 7.62 9.42 -11.58
C THR A 135 8.60 8.90 -10.52
N LYS A 136 9.57 8.10 -10.96
CA LYS A 136 10.60 7.58 -10.06
C LYS A 136 11.39 8.72 -9.40
N GLU A 137 11.70 9.77 -10.15
CA GLU A 137 12.44 10.95 -9.69
C GLU A 137 11.68 11.73 -8.62
N ALA A 138 10.35 11.77 -8.72
CA ALA A 138 9.51 12.51 -7.80
C ALA A 138 9.57 11.99 -6.35
N LYS A 139 9.92 10.71 -6.14
CA LYS A 139 9.99 10.08 -4.81
C LYS A 139 11.41 9.98 -4.23
N VAL A 140 12.44 10.44 -4.97
CA VAL A 140 13.84 10.35 -4.51
C VAL A 140 14.13 11.40 -3.45
N GLY A 141 14.71 10.97 -2.31
CA GLY A 141 15.14 11.83 -1.23
C GLY A 141 14.01 12.58 -0.51
N ARG A 142 12.77 12.12 -0.63
CA ARG A 142 11.61 12.71 0.06
C ARG A 142 10.48 11.71 0.24
N LEU A 143 9.63 11.94 1.22
CA LEU A 143 8.34 11.25 1.35
C LEU A 143 7.34 11.91 0.40
N LEU A 144 7.05 11.26 -0.73
CA LEU A 144 6.08 11.73 -1.72
C LEU A 144 4.69 11.22 -1.35
N PRO A 145 3.70 12.09 -1.04
CA PRO A 145 2.33 11.64 -0.85
C PRO A 145 1.73 11.22 -2.18
N ILE A 146 1.15 10.01 -2.24
CA ILE A 146 0.57 9.43 -3.45
C ILE A 146 -0.94 9.24 -3.36
N ALA A 147 -1.47 9.03 -2.16
CA ALA A 147 -2.90 8.96 -1.89
C ALA A 147 -3.21 9.55 -0.52
N SER A 148 -4.28 10.33 -0.38
CA SER A 148 -4.60 11.01 0.88
C SER A 148 -6.09 11.31 1.04
N GLY A 149 -6.57 11.28 2.27
CA GLY A 149 -7.86 11.85 2.68
C GLY A 149 -7.74 13.23 3.32
N GLN A 150 -6.54 13.77 3.41
CA GLN A 150 -6.26 15.09 4.02
C GLN A 150 -6.21 16.23 2.99
N ASP A 151 -6.85 16.05 1.82
CA ASP A 151 -6.91 17.04 0.71
C ASP A 151 -5.53 17.57 0.28
N LEU A 152 -4.51 16.73 0.34
CA LEU A 152 -3.18 17.07 -0.17
C LEU A 152 -3.21 17.18 -1.70
N PRO A 153 -2.61 18.24 -2.27
CA PRO A 153 -2.57 18.40 -3.72
C PRO A 153 -1.79 17.26 -4.37
N GLU A 154 -2.11 16.99 -5.64
CA GLU A 154 -1.43 16.01 -6.46
C GLU A 154 -1.50 14.55 -5.94
N THR A 155 -2.39 14.23 -4.98
CA THR A 155 -2.64 12.88 -4.50
C THR A 155 -3.93 12.29 -5.07
N VAL A 156 -4.02 10.96 -5.09
CA VAL A 156 -5.30 10.25 -5.29
C VAL A 156 -6.15 10.40 -4.02
N LYS A 157 -7.43 10.72 -4.15
CA LYS A 157 -8.30 10.95 -2.98
C LYS A 157 -8.72 9.62 -2.32
N VAL A 158 -8.59 9.55 -1.00
CA VAL A 158 -9.07 8.44 -0.15
C VAL A 158 -10.08 8.97 0.85
N HIS A 159 -11.17 8.22 1.14
CA HIS A 159 -12.21 8.65 2.07
C HIS A 159 -11.96 8.15 3.50
N GLN A 160 -10.74 8.41 3.98
CA GLN A 160 -10.31 8.15 5.36
C GLN A 160 -9.19 9.15 5.71
N ASP A 161 -9.06 9.54 6.97
CA ASP A 161 -7.96 10.39 7.46
C ASP A 161 -6.60 9.64 7.45
N VAL A 162 -6.14 9.28 6.25
CA VAL A 162 -4.86 8.60 6.01
C VAL A 162 -4.06 9.31 4.93
N THR A 163 -2.74 9.14 4.95
CA THR A 163 -1.88 9.53 3.83
C THR A 163 -0.85 8.44 3.56
N PHE A 164 -0.76 8.04 2.31
CA PHE A 164 0.20 7.08 1.80
C PHE A 164 1.38 7.83 1.18
N TYR A 165 2.58 7.58 1.67
CA TYR A 165 3.82 8.15 1.16
C TYR A 165 4.70 7.05 0.59
N VAL A 166 5.34 7.31 -0.55
CA VAL A 166 6.42 6.48 -1.08
C VAL A 166 7.74 7.26 -1.08
N SER A 167 8.85 6.55 -0.96
CA SER A 167 10.17 7.16 -1.03
C SER A 167 11.20 6.19 -1.59
N THR A 168 12.13 6.73 -2.38
CA THR A 168 13.45 6.12 -2.63
C THR A 168 14.47 6.87 -1.79
N ILE A 169 15.05 6.20 -0.80
CA ILE A 169 16.04 6.76 0.13
C ILE A 169 17.42 6.29 -0.33
N ARG A 170 18.33 7.21 -0.58
CA ARG A 170 19.72 6.91 -0.96
C ARG A 170 20.64 6.95 0.26
N PRO A 171 21.82 6.33 0.19
CA PRO A 171 22.82 6.49 1.23
C PRO A 171 23.13 7.97 1.49
N GLY A 172 23.04 8.39 2.76
CA GLY A 172 23.23 9.77 3.16
C GLY A 172 22.00 10.66 3.12
N ASP A 173 20.87 10.20 2.56
CA ASP A 173 19.60 10.91 2.70
C ASP A 173 19.10 10.75 4.15
N GLU A 174 18.66 11.87 4.73
CA GLU A 174 17.99 11.94 6.03
C GLU A 174 16.57 12.47 5.82
N LEU A 175 15.59 11.59 6.00
CA LEU A 175 14.18 11.97 5.89
C LEU A 175 13.54 11.98 7.28
N SER A 176 12.57 12.85 7.46
CA SER A 176 11.78 12.90 8.68
C SER A 176 10.30 13.02 8.37
N HIS A 177 9.46 12.43 9.25
CA HIS A 177 8.02 12.55 9.21
C HIS A 177 7.48 12.88 10.59
N ALA A 178 6.78 14.00 10.72
CA ALA A 178 6.14 14.40 11.96
C ALA A 178 4.76 13.75 12.07
N LEU A 179 4.53 13.03 13.16
CA LEU A 179 3.22 12.47 13.51
C LEU A 179 2.52 13.38 14.51
N LYS A 180 1.30 13.77 14.22
CA LYS A 180 0.45 14.50 15.18
C LYS A 180 0.11 13.59 16.37
N PRO A 181 -0.16 14.14 17.56
CA PRO A 181 -0.60 13.35 18.72
C PRO A 181 -1.79 12.43 18.38
N GLY A 182 -1.71 11.18 18.83
CA GLY A 182 -2.74 10.15 18.58
C GLY A 182 -2.63 9.42 17.24
N ARG A 183 -1.84 9.90 16.31
CA ARG A 183 -1.60 9.23 15.04
C ARG A 183 -0.62 8.07 15.18
N ARG A 184 -0.70 7.17 14.23
CA ARG A 184 0.18 6.00 14.09
C ARG A 184 0.75 5.93 12.68
N ALA A 185 1.86 5.22 12.53
CA ALA A 185 2.47 4.99 11.23
C ALA A 185 2.66 3.50 10.96
N PHE A 186 2.32 3.09 9.75
CA PHE A 186 2.67 1.79 9.21
C PHE A 186 3.75 1.99 8.15
N LEU A 187 4.88 1.32 8.30
CA LEU A 187 6.00 1.40 7.36
C LEU A 187 6.30 0.00 6.83
N TYR A 188 6.53 -0.11 5.53
CA TYR A 188 6.92 -1.34 4.86
C TYR A 188 8.11 -1.08 3.94
N VAL A 189 9.14 -1.94 4.04
CA VAL A 189 10.32 -1.88 3.16
C VAL A 189 10.02 -2.69 1.90
N ILE A 190 9.85 -1.98 0.78
CA ILE A 190 9.59 -2.60 -0.54
C ILE A 190 10.87 -3.27 -1.05
N ASP A 191 11.99 -2.54 -0.97
CA ASP A 191 13.32 -3.05 -1.27
C ASP A 191 14.37 -2.28 -0.48
N GLY A 192 15.48 -2.95 -0.16
CA GLY A 192 16.63 -2.32 0.46
C GLY A 192 16.77 -2.57 1.95
N GLU A 193 17.44 -1.63 2.61
CA GLU A 193 17.74 -1.65 4.05
C GLU A 193 17.67 -0.24 4.60
N ILE A 194 16.83 -0.04 5.61
CA ILE A 194 16.61 1.27 6.20
C ILE A 194 16.76 1.25 7.72
N THR A 195 16.88 2.43 8.28
CA THR A 195 16.66 2.70 9.70
C THR A 195 15.40 3.55 9.85
N VAL A 196 14.55 3.23 10.81
CA VAL A 196 13.51 4.11 11.32
C VAL A 196 13.75 4.33 12.81
N ASN A 197 14.05 5.57 13.18
CA ASN A 197 14.57 5.91 14.50
C ASN A 197 15.81 5.03 14.82
N LYS A 198 15.72 4.14 15.82
CA LYS A 198 16.80 3.21 16.20
C LYS A 198 16.64 1.77 15.65
N HIS A 199 15.63 1.55 14.81
CA HIS A 199 15.31 0.20 14.35
C HIS A 199 15.80 -0.01 12.91
N HIS A 200 16.47 -1.15 12.68
CA HIS A 200 16.89 -1.58 11.34
C HIS A 200 15.83 -2.50 10.71
N LEU A 201 15.48 -2.23 9.47
CA LEU A 201 14.54 -2.99 8.67
C LEU A 201 15.15 -3.30 7.30
N SER A 202 14.84 -4.50 6.79
CA SER A 202 15.23 -4.97 5.47
C SER A 202 14.01 -5.23 4.58
N THR A 203 14.23 -5.51 3.31
CA THR A 203 13.20 -5.85 2.33
C THR A 203 12.15 -6.80 2.91
N GLY A 204 10.88 -6.39 2.84
CA GLY A 204 9.73 -7.14 3.34
C GLY A 204 9.44 -6.99 4.83
N ASP A 205 10.30 -6.36 5.62
CA ASP A 205 10.01 -6.02 7.01
C ASP A 205 8.95 -4.91 7.09
N GLN A 206 8.18 -4.92 8.17
CA GLN A 206 7.21 -3.86 8.49
C GLN A 206 7.41 -3.32 9.90
N ALA A 207 7.12 -2.05 10.10
CA ALA A 207 7.03 -1.41 11.40
C ALA A 207 5.63 -0.85 11.64
N ARG A 208 5.05 -1.17 12.80
CA ARG A 208 3.82 -0.58 13.32
C ARG A 208 4.20 0.34 14.48
N ILE A 209 3.98 1.63 14.31
CA ILE A 209 4.53 2.68 15.16
C ILE A 209 3.37 3.46 15.78
N THR A 210 3.37 3.54 17.10
CA THR A 210 2.44 4.35 17.92
C THR A 210 3.24 5.17 18.92
N ASP A 211 2.65 6.26 19.41
CA ASP A 211 3.22 7.09 20.50
C ASP A 211 4.60 7.72 20.16
N GLU A 212 4.86 7.92 18.88
CA GLU A 212 6.01 8.68 18.37
C GLU A 212 5.52 10.00 17.78
N THR A 213 6.29 11.05 17.92
CA THR A 213 5.98 12.37 17.35
C THR A 213 6.82 12.69 16.11
N MET A 214 7.92 11.95 15.94
CA MET A 214 8.84 12.12 14.82
C MET A 214 9.42 10.77 14.41
N LEU A 215 9.43 10.52 13.12
CA LEU A 215 10.13 9.40 12.51
C LEU A 215 11.34 9.94 11.76
N ALA A 216 12.53 9.48 12.12
CA ALA A 216 13.76 9.71 11.38
C ALA A 216 14.07 8.48 10.52
N LEU A 217 14.24 8.69 9.21
CA LEU A 217 14.44 7.64 8.23
C LEU A 217 15.79 7.83 7.53
N GLY A 218 16.56 6.78 7.43
CA GLY A 218 17.81 6.73 6.68
C GLY A 218 18.00 5.39 5.99
N ALA A 219 18.96 5.30 5.08
CA ALA A 219 19.28 4.06 4.39
C ALA A 219 20.79 3.86 4.26
N ALA A 220 21.25 2.61 4.40
CA ALA A 220 22.64 2.23 4.17
C ALA A 220 22.92 1.98 2.68
N ARG A 221 21.89 1.64 1.91
CA ARG A 221 21.90 1.49 0.45
C ARG A 221 20.63 2.07 -0.14
N GLU A 222 20.57 2.29 -1.46
CA GLU A 222 19.34 2.74 -2.09
C GLU A 222 18.20 1.78 -1.75
N SER A 223 17.13 2.35 -1.20
CA SER A 223 16.02 1.58 -0.62
C SER A 223 14.68 2.22 -0.95
N GLU A 224 13.67 1.41 -1.17
CA GLU A 224 12.31 1.85 -1.47
C GLU A 224 11.35 1.47 -0.33
N ILE A 225 10.55 2.44 0.11
CA ILE A 225 9.58 2.26 1.19
C ILE A 225 8.21 2.79 0.83
N ILE A 226 7.21 2.27 1.54
CA ILE A 226 5.91 2.92 1.70
C ILE A 226 5.67 3.19 3.19
N LEU A 227 5.23 4.43 3.49
CA LEU A 227 4.83 4.88 4.82
C LEU A 227 3.36 5.29 4.76
N ILE A 228 2.55 4.78 5.68
CA ILE A 228 1.14 5.14 5.80
C ILE A 228 0.94 5.82 7.15
N ASP A 229 0.55 7.09 7.11
CA ASP A 229 0.18 7.88 8.29
C ASP A 229 -1.33 7.72 8.53
N LEU A 230 -1.70 7.24 9.73
CA LEU A 230 -3.02 6.77 10.10
C LEU A 230 -3.54 7.50 11.34
N PRO A 231 -4.86 7.70 11.49
CA PRO A 231 -5.47 8.25 12.71
C PRO A 231 -5.32 7.33 13.93
#